data_5a767d8ab05570a9b42128975a8dbf49
#
_entry.id   5a767d8ab05570a9b42128975a8dbf49
#
_cell.length_a   1.000
_cell.length_b   1.000
_cell.length_c   1.000
_cell.angle_alpha   90.00
_cell.angle_beta   90.00
_cell.angle_gamma   90.00
#
_symmetry.space_group_name_H-M   'P 1'
#
loop_
_entity.id
_entity.type
_entity.pdbx_description
1 polymer ?
#
loop_
_entity_poly.entity_id
_entity_poly.type
_entity_poly.pdbx_seq_one_letter_code
_entity_poly.pdbx_strand_id
1 'polypeptide(L)'
;LLAEMDPEKVSRANKANAIAYKPARERITEFKINWNIISWPGKAWAKRVFPDLNENEAINKLGDAIFHASRVSSDDPVKEWDNHNKNLREKTDWLNSMYLSSLHYSGPGTSLEIGLADEHEWMGGASESQNGIICNPNIPSEEVFTTPHALKVNGNVCSTKPLSYQGTLIQD
;
A
#
# COMPACT_ATOMS: atom_id res chain seq x y z
N LEU A 1 -14.64 -7.07 10.96
CA LEU A 1 -15.44 -8.11 10.29
C LEU A 1 -15.25 -9.50 10.90
N LEU A 2 -14.08 -9.83 11.48
CA LEU A 2 -13.77 -11.15 12.05
C LEU A 2 -13.74 -11.17 13.60
N ALA A 3 -14.00 -10.04 14.25
CA ALA A 3 -13.89 -9.90 15.71
C ALA A 3 -14.86 -10.79 16.50
N GLU A 4 -15.97 -11.19 15.88
CA GLU A 4 -17.00 -12.06 16.49
C GLU A 4 -16.86 -13.54 16.06
N MET A 5 -15.85 -13.85 15.26
CA MET A 5 -15.62 -15.21 14.77
C MET A 5 -14.67 -15.96 15.71
N ASP A 6 -14.87 -17.29 15.79
CA ASP A 6 -13.97 -18.18 16.51
C ASP A 6 -12.53 -18.06 15.94
N PRO A 7 -11.53 -17.61 16.75
CA PRO A 7 -10.17 -17.37 16.27
C PRO A 7 -9.51 -18.64 15.70
N GLU A 8 -9.81 -19.83 16.21
CA GLU A 8 -9.24 -21.08 15.72
C GLU A 8 -9.77 -21.42 14.32
N LYS A 9 -11.06 -21.18 14.07
CA LYS A 9 -11.65 -21.38 12.73
C LYS A 9 -11.07 -20.39 11.73
N VAL A 10 -10.93 -19.14 12.13
CA VAL A 10 -10.31 -18.10 11.28
C VAL A 10 -8.86 -18.48 10.97
N SER A 11 -8.09 -18.90 11.97
CA SER A 11 -6.69 -19.32 11.78
C SER A 11 -6.57 -20.52 10.84
N ARG A 12 -7.41 -21.56 11.00
CA ARG A 12 -7.42 -22.72 10.09
C ARG A 12 -7.78 -22.34 8.66
N ALA A 13 -8.80 -21.51 8.49
CA ALA A 13 -9.21 -21.02 7.17
C ALA A 13 -8.10 -20.21 6.51
N ASN A 14 -7.46 -19.30 7.24
CA ASN A 14 -6.34 -18.50 6.75
C ASN A 14 -5.13 -19.38 6.37
N LYS A 15 -4.81 -20.39 7.19
CA LYS A 15 -3.73 -21.33 6.89
C LYS A 15 -4.01 -22.15 5.63
N ALA A 16 -5.21 -22.68 5.49
CA ALA A 16 -5.62 -23.44 4.31
C ALA A 16 -5.57 -22.55 3.04
N ASN A 17 -6.09 -21.34 3.13
CA ASN A 17 -6.04 -20.36 2.04
C ASN A 17 -4.59 -19.99 1.68
N ALA A 18 -3.73 -19.76 2.67
CA ALA A 18 -2.33 -19.42 2.45
C ALA A 18 -1.57 -20.55 1.72
N ILE A 19 -1.85 -21.80 2.06
CA ILE A 19 -1.27 -22.97 1.39
C ILE A 19 -1.77 -23.08 -0.05
N ALA A 20 -3.09 -23.01 -0.25
CA ALA A 20 -3.69 -23.12 -1.57
C ALA A 20 -3.26 -21.99 -2.51
N TYR A 21 -3.12 -20.77 -1.98
CA TYR A 21 -2.76 -19.58 -2.75
C TYR A 21 -1.23 -19.41 -2.95
N LYS A 22 -0.41 -20.20 -2.23
CA LYS A 22 1.05 -20.06 -2.26
C LYS A 22 1.65 -20.01 -3.67
N PRO A 23 1.30 -20.92 -4.62
CA PRO A 23 1.89 -20.90 -5.96
C PRO A 23 1.58 -19.62 -6.76
N ALA A 24 0.37 -19.08 -6.61
CA ALA A 24 -0.01 -17.82 -7.25
C ALA A 24 0.73 -16.63 -6.59
N ARG A 25 0.80 -16.63 -5.26
CA ARG A 25 1.49 -15.56 -4.51
C ARG A 25 2.98 -15.52 -4.81
N GLU A 26 3.65 -16.66 -4.97
CA GLU A 26 5.06 -16.71 -5.36
C GLU A 26 5.28 -16.05 -6.73
N ARG A 27 4.41 -16.32 -7.70
CA ARG A 27 4.49 -15.69 -9.02
C ARG A 27 4.27 -14.17 -8.96
N ILE A 28 3.37 -13.72 -8.09
CA ILE A 28 3.10 -12.30 -7.85
C ILE A 28 4.32 -11.65 -7.15
N THR A 29 4.81 -12.24 -6.06
CA THR A 29 5.93 -11.70 -5.26
C THR A 29 7.23 -11.63 -6.06
N GLU A 30 7.50 -12.64 -6.88
CA GLU A 30 8.66 -12.68 -7.77
C GLU A 30 8.45 -11.84 -9.04
N PHE A 31 7.30 -11.19 -9.17
CA PHE A 31 6.91 -10.39 -10.33
C PHE A 31 7.04 -11.15 -11.67
N LYS A 32 6.77 -12.47 -11.65
CA LYS A 32 6.76 -13.32 -12.85
C LYS A 32 5.60 -13.03 -13.78
N ILE A 33 4.52 -12.45 -13.23
CA ILE A 33 3.31 -12.06 -13.95
C ILE A 33 2.95 -10.64 -13.58
N ASN A 34 2.35 -9.92 -14.51
CA ASN A 34 1.71 -8.64 -14.21
C ASN A 34 0.49 -8.85 -13.31
N TRP A 35 0.26 -7.93 -12.40
CA TRP A 35 -0.87 -7.95 -11.46
C TRP A 35 -1.24 -6.55 -11.02
N ASN A 36 -2.43 -6.39 -10.49
CA ASN A 36 -2.78 -5.18 -9.80
C ASN A 36 -3.78 -5.40 -8.67
N ILE A 37 -3.79 -4.48 -7.72
CA ILE A 37 -4.75 -4.40 -6.62
C ILE A 37 -5.49 -3.08 -6.75
N ILE A 38 -6.82 -3.16 -6.72
CA ILE A 38 -7.71 -2.00 -6.71
C ILE A 38 -8.62 -2.06 -5.49
N SER A 39 -9.06 -0.90 -5.04
CA SER A 39 -10.11 -0.79 -4.03
C SER A 39 -11.50 -0.91 -4.66
N TRP A 40 -12.44 -1.52 -3.92
CA TRP A 40 -13.83 -1.62 -4.32
C TRP A 40 -14.75 -1.14 -3.19
N PRO A 41 -15.80 -0.33 -3.46
CA PRO A 41 -16.67 0.23 -2.43
C PRO A 41 -17.60 -0.84 -1.85
N GLY A 42 -17.15 -1.49 -0.78
CA GLY A 42 -17.96 -2.45 -0.05
C GLY A 42 -18.92 -1.77 0.93
N LYS A 43 -20.11 -2.37 1.14
CA LYS A 43 -21.18 -1.88 2.04
C LYS A 43 -20.66 -1.51 3.44
N ALA A 44 -19.95 -2.44 4.11
CA ALA A 44 -19.47 -2.22 5.46
C ALA A 44 -18.45 -1.07 5.55
N TRP A 45 -17.60 -0.93 4.56
CA TRP A 45 -16.65 0.16 4.45
C TRP A 45 -17.36 1.49 4.18
N ALA A 46 -18.27 1.52 3.22
CA ALA A 46 -19.05 2.70 2.88
C ALA A 46 -19.84 3.26 4.07
N LYS A 47 -20.52 2.38 4.81
CA LYS A 47 -21.26 2.75 6.04
C LYS A 47 -20.35 3.26 7.16
N ARG A 48 -19.11 2.78 7.24
CA ARG A 48 -18.15 3.26 8.24
C ARG A 48 -17.60 4.64 7.89
N VAL A 49 -17.41 4.93 6.60
CA VAL A 49 -16.90 6.23 6.13
C VAL A 49 -18.00 7.28 6.09
N PHE A 50 -19.21 6.89 5.72
CA PHE A 50 -20.38 7.77 5.59
C PHE A 50 -21.55 7.23 6.41
N PRO A 51 -21.49 7.30 7.76
CA PRO A 51 -22.49 6.69 8.64
C PRO A 51 -23.88 7.31 8.51
N ASP A 52 -23.97 8.58 8.13
CA ASP A 52 -25.21 9.34 8.07
C ASP A 52 -25.99 9.15 6.75
N LEU A 53 -25.35 8.56 5.73
CA LEU A 53 -25.99 8.31 4.44
C LEU A 53 -26.72 6.97 4.44
N ASN A 54 -27.74 6.82 3.59
CA ASN A 54 -28.29 5.51 3.31
C ASN A 54 -27.23 4.61 2.59
N GLU A 55 -27.47 3.31 2.55
CA GLU A 55 -26.49 2.34 2.07
C GLU A 55 -26.03 2.61 0.63
N ASN A 56 -26.96 2.86 -0.28
CA ASN A 56 -26.65 3.07 -1.70
C ASN A 56 -25.90 4.39 -1.91
N GLU A 57 -26.32 5.45 -1.23
CA GLU A 57 -25.63 6.75 -1.27
C GLU A 57 -24.21 6.64 -0.71
N ALA A 58 -24.03 5.92 0.39
CA ALA A 58 -22.72 5.70 0.98
C ALA A 58 -21.79 4.91 0.05
N ILE A 59 -22.29 3.85 -0.60
CA ILE A 59 -21.53 3.04 -1.57
C ILE A 59 -21.13 3.90 -2.78
N ASN A 60 -22.08 4.64 -3.35
CA ASN A 60 -21.80 5.50 -4.51
C ASN A 60 -20.75 6.57 -4.15
N LYS A 61 -20.92 7.27 -3.03
CA LYS A 61 -19.98 8.29 -2.59
C LYS A 61 -18.59 7.74 -2.30
N LEU A 62 -18.49 6.53 -1.74
CA LEU A 62 -17.22 5.86 -1.58
C LEU A 62 -16.61 5.46 -2.93
N GLY A 63 -17.42 5.00 -3.87
CA GLY A 63 -17.01 4.70 -5.24
C GLY A 63 -16.43 5.92 -5.96
N ASP A 64 -17.11 7.05 -5.88
CA ASP A 64 -16.63 8.32 -6.46
C ASP A 64 -15.30 8.75 -5.86
N ALA A 65 -15.14 8.61 -4.53
CA ALA A 65 -13.88 8.90 -3.85
C ALA A 65 -12.73 7.96 -4.30
N ILE A 66 -13.02 6.66 -4.46
CA ILE A 66 -12.06 5.67 -4.96
C ILE A 66 -11.67 6.01 -6.41
N PHE A 67 -12.63 6.30 -7.27
CA PHE A 67 -12.37 6.65 -8.68
C PHE A 67 -11.55 7.94 -8.80
N HIS A 68 -11.87 8.94 -7.99
CA HIS A 68 -11.10 10.17 -7.94
C HIS A 68 -9.66 9.92 -7.48
N ALA A 69 -9.47 9.19 -6.37
CA ALA A 69 -8.14 8.84 -5.87
C ALA A 69 -7.33 7.99 -6.87
N SER A 70 -8.02 7.14 -7.63
CA SER A 70 -7.42 6.29 -8.67
C SER A 70 -7.23 7.00 -10.01
N ARG A 71 -7.54 8.29 -10.14
CA ARG A 71 -7.43 9.11 -11.37
C ARG A 71 -8.27 8.63 -12.55
N VAL A 72 -9.23 7.74 -12.30
CA VAL A 72 -10.09 7.20 -13.39
C VAL A 72 -11.31 8.07 -13.69
N SER A 73 -11.55 9.09 -12.89
CA SER A 73 -12.60 10.09 -13.10
C SER A 73 -12.16 11.31 -13.94
N SER A 74 -10.91 11.32 -14.43
CA SER A 74 -10.43 12.36 -15.34
C SER A 74 -10.93 12.13 -16.77
N ASP A 75 -10.84 13.16 -17.62
CA ASP A 75 -11.22 13.07 -19.03
C ASP A 75 -10.34 12.08 -19.82
N ASP A 76 -9.09 11.90 -19.42
CA ASP A 76 -8.14 10.95 -20.00
C ASP A 76 -7.36 10.24 -18.89
N PRO A 77 -7.92 9.17 -18.30
CA PRO A 77 -7.27 8.42 -17.21
C PRO A 77 -5.93 7.81 -17.59
N VAL A 78 -5.76 7.41 -18.84
CA VAL A 78 -4.49 6.82 -19.32
C VAL A 78 -3.39 7.85 -19.28
N LYS A 79 -3.64 9.02 -19.83
CA LYS A 79 -2.68 10.14 -19.83
C LYS A 79 -2.36 10.62 -18.41
N GLU A 80 -3.35 10.65 -17.52
CA GLU A 80 -3.13 10.98 -16.11
C GLU A 80 -2.19 9.97 -15.43
N TRP A 81 -2.36 8.69 -15.69
CA TRP A 81 -1.47 7.66 -15.18
C TRP A 81 -0.07 7.72 -15.81
N ASP A 82 0.05 8.02 -17.10
CA ASP A 82 1.35 8.22 -17.75
C ASP A 82 2.12 9.38 -17.10
N ASN A 83 1.45 10.51 -16.87
CA ASN A 83 2.03 11.67 -16.19
C ASN A 83 2.43 11.33 -14.75
N HIS A 84 1.56 10.62 -14.03
CA HIS A 84 1.81 10.22 -12.65
C HIS A 84 3.00 9.27 -12.54
N ASN A 85 3.07 8.24 -13.38
CA ASN A 85 4.18 7.31 -13.44
C ASN A 85 5.51 8.01 -13.79
N LYS A 86 5.46 8.99 -14.71
CA LYS A 86 6.62 9.83 -15.03
C LYS A 86 7.11 10.60 -13.79
N ASN A 87 6.20 11.24 -13.06
CA ASN A 87 6.55 11.98 -11.83
C ASN A 87 7.15 11.06 -10.75
N LEU A 88 6.62 9.85 -10.58
CA LEU A 88 7.17 8.88 -9.62
C LEU A 88 8.56 8.42 -10.05
N ARG A 89 8.78 8.18 -11.34
CA ARG A 89 10.10 7.80 -11.89
C ARG A 89 11.12 8.92 -11.68
N GLU A 90 10.78 10.15 -11.98
CA GLU A 90 11.66 11.31 -11.74
C GLU A 90 12.09 11.41 -10.26
N LYS A 91 11.17 11.10 -9.33
CA LYS A 91 11.48 11.06 -7.90
C LYS A 91 12.39 9.88 -7.52
N THR A 92 12.14 8.69 -8.06
CA THR A 92 13.01 7.52 -7.80
C THR A 92 14.40 7.72 -8.37
N ASP A 93 14.52 8.24 -9.59
CA ASP A 93 15.81 8.56 -10.21
C ASP A 93 16.60 9.58 -9.40
N TRP A 94 15.93 10.63 -8.93
CA TRP A 94 16.54 11.62 -8.05
C TRP A 94 17.02 11.03 -6.74
N LEU A 95 16.19 10.22 -6.05
CA LEU A 95 16.57 9.58 -4.79
C LEU A 95 17.70 8.57 -4.98
N ASN A 96 17.70 7.80 -6.06
CA ASN A 96 18.77 6.87 -6.39
C ASN A 96 20.10 7.60 -6.67
N SER A 97 20.04 8.80 -7.24
CA SER A 97 21.24 9.62 -7.48
C SER A 97 21.88 10.18 -6.21
N MET A 98 21.15 10.20 -5.08
CA MET A 98 21.64 10.76 -3.81
C MET A 98 22.49 9.78 -2.99
N TYR A 99 22.45 8.49 -3.28
CA TYR A 99 23.19 7.43 -2.56
C TYR A 99 23.01 7.50 -1.04
N LEU A 100 21.76 7.66 -0.59
CA LEU A 100 21.43 7.80 0.83
C LEU A 100 21.74 6.51 1.58
N SER A 101 22.31 6.63 2.78
CA SER A 101 22.59 5.49 3.68
C SER A 101 21.58 5.37 4.82
N SER A 102 20.92 6.46 5.17
CA SER A 102 19.87 6.48 6.20
C SER A 102 18.87 7.61 5.95
N LEU A 103 17.73 7.50 6.63
CA LEU A 103 16.69 8.51 6.70
C LEU A 103 16.48 8.95 8.14
N HIS A 104 16.34 10.25 8.36
CA HIS A 104 15.99 10.83 9.66
C HIS A 104 14.59 11.41 9.64
N TYR A 105 13.75 10.95 10.56
CA TYR A 105 12.40 11.47 10.76
C TYR A 105 12.38 12.27 12.07
N SER A 106 11.90 13.51 11.99
CA SER A 106 11.79 14.41 13.14
C SER A 106 10.41 15.04 13.18
N GLY A 107 9.78 15.04 14.34
CA GLY A 107 8.46 15.62 14.56
C GLY A 107 8.08 15.57 16.06
N PRO A 108 6.89 16.06 16.43
CA PRO A 108 6.44 15.98 17.80
C PRO A 108 6.42 14.53 18.32
N GLY A 109 7.21 14.23 19.35
CA GLY A 109 7.33 12.88 19.91
C GLY A 109 8.06 11.87 19.03
N THR A 110 8.53 12.26 17.85
CA THR A 110 9.23 11.36 16.92
C THR A 110 10.66 11.85 16.68
N SER A 111 11.62 10.98 16.88
CA SER A 111 13.00 11.13 16.48
C SER A 111 13.52 9.75 16.08
N LEU A 112 13.55 9.48 14.79
CA LEU A 112 13.81 8.14 14.26
C LEU A 112 14.87 8.20 13.17
N GLU A 113 15.90 7.37 13.29
CA GLU A 113 16.85 7.07 12.23
C GLU A 113 16.60 5.66 11.70
N ILE A 114 16.51 5.55 10.38
CA ILE A 114 16.39 4.27 9.68
C ILE A 114 17.53 4.15 8.68
N GLY A 115 18.45 3.22 8.93
CA GLY A 115 19.47 2.85 7.96
C GLY A 115 18.84 2.12 6.77
N LEU A 116 19.37 2.37 5.59
CA LEU A 116 18.95 1.70 4.37
C LEU A 116 19.79 0.45 4.12
N ALA A 117 19.24 -0.54 3.45
CA ALA A 117 19.96 -1.76 3.09
C ALA A 117 21.11 -1.42 2.12
N ASP A 118 22.17 -2.19 2.17
CA ASP A 118 23.24 -2.08 1.19
C ASP A 118 22.64 -2.41 -0.20
N GLU A 119 23.02 -1.68 -1.22
CA GLU A 119 22.51 -1.83 -2.60
C GLU A 119 20.97 -1.64 -2.72
N HIS A 120 20.34 -0.91 -1.78
CA HIS A 120 18.94 -0.58 -1.90
C HIS A 120 18.67 0.27 -3.16
N GLU A 121 17.50 0.08 -3.73
CA GLU A 121 17.00 0.86 -4.86
C GLU A 121 15.67 1.53 -4.49
N TRP A 122 15.50 2.78 -4.87
CA TRP A 122 14.22 3.46 -4.76
C TRP A 122 13.34 3.09 -5.94
N MET A 123 12.13 2.67 -5.65
CA MET A 123 11.15 2.20 -6.61
C MET A 123 9.82 2.93 -6.42
N GLY A 124 8.98 2.95 -7.44
CA GLY A 124 7.64 3.54 -7.40
C GLY A 124 6.97 3.57 -8.77
N GLY A 125 5.64 3.64 -8.78
CA GLY A 125 4.86 3.69 -10.00
C GLY A 125 4.80 2.37 -10.78
N ALA A 126 4.78 2.48 -12.11
CA ALA A 126 4.73 1.31 -12.99
C ALA A 126 6.07 0.57 -13.03
N SER A 127 5.99 -0.76 -13.11
CA SER A 127 7.13 -1.66 -13.24
C SER A 127 6.87 -2.71 -14.32
N GLU A 128 7.93 -3.18 -14.97
CA GLU A 128 7.85 -4.25 -15.95
C GLU A 128 7.98 -5.60 -15.25
N SER A 129 6.98 -6.46 -15.41
CA SER A 129 7.01 -7.83 -14.93
C SER A 129 7.86 -8.73 -15.83
N GLN A 130 8.30 -9.90 -15.32
CA GLN A 130 9.17 -10.82 -16.06
C GLN A 130 8.54 -11.35 -17.35
N ASN A 131 7.23 -11.23 -17.54
CA ASN A 131 6.56 -11.55 -18.80
C ASN A 131 6.53 -10.38 -19.81
N GLY A 132 7.24 -9.28 -19.54
CA GLY A 132 7.38 -8.13 -20.43
C GLY A 132 6.20 -7.15 -20.41
N ILE A 133 5.28 -7.26 -19.43
CA ILE A 133 4.13 -6.36 -19.33
C ILE A 133 4.41 -5.31 -18.26
N ILE A 134 4.35 -4.05 -18.67
CA ILE A 134 4.39 -2.91 -17.72
C ILE A 134 3.04 -2.75 -17.05
N CYS A 135 3.01 -2.68 -15.74
CA CYS A 135 1.78 -2.51 -14.97
C CYS A 135 2.01 -1.68 -13.69
N ASN A 136 0.93 -1.11 -13.17
CA ASN A 136 0.91 -0.52 -11.84
C ASN A 136 0.35 -1.55 -10.86
N PRO A 137 1.17 -2.10 -9.95
CA PRO A 137 0.71 -3.12 -9.00
C PRO A 137 -0.37 -2.63 -8.04
N ASN A 138 -0.30 -1.37 -7.63
CA ASN A 138 -1.29 -0.73 -6.76
C ASN A 138 -1.98 0.43 -7.46
N ILE A 139 -3.31 0.50 -7.34
CA ILE A 139 -4.12 1.60 -7.85
C ILE A 139 -5.06 2.05 -6.73
N PRO A 140 -4.90 3.27 -6.17
CA PRO A 140 -3.83 4.24 -6.46
C PRO A 140 -2.45 3.84 -5.94
N SER A 141 -1.39 4.48 -6.45
CA SER A 141 -0.02 4.37 -5.98
C SER A 141 0.59 5.76 -5.94
N GLU A 142 0.94 6.25 -4.75
CA GLU A 142 1.39 7.62 -4.51
C GLU A 142 2.81 7.67 -3.93
N GLU A 143 3.33 6.52 -3.54
CA GLU A 143 4.59 6.40 -2.85
C GLU A 143 5.76 6.07 -3.76
N VAL A 144 6.94 6.52 -3.32
CA VAL A 144 8.22 5.92 -3.65
C VAL A 144 8.78 5.24 -2.42
N PHE A 145 9.38 4.09 -2.56
CA PHE A 145 9.81 3.25 -1.46
C PHE A 145 11.16 2.60 -1.73
N THR A 146 11.82 2.18 -0.66
CA THR A 146 13.04 1.40 -0.72
C THR A 146 13.14 0.43 0.47
N THR A 147 14.19 -0.34 0.55
CA THR A 147 14.38 -1.37 1.58
C THR A 147 15.16 -0.83 2.77
N PRO A 148 14.57 -0.80 3.99
CA PRO A 148 15.31 -0.47 5.21
C PRO A 148 16.25 -1.61 5.62
N HIS A 149 17.33 -1.29 6.33
CA HIS A 149 18.19 -2.29 6.93
C HIS A 149 17.60 -2.75 8.27
N ALA A 150 17.32 -4.04 8.40
CA ALA A 150 16.59 -4.60 9.53
C ALA A 150 17.20 -4.33 10.92
N LEU A 151 18.52 -4.11 11.00
CA LEU A 151 19.26 -3.91 12.26
C LEU A 151 19.77 -2.48 12.46
N LYS A 152 19.56 -1.57 11.51
CA LYS A 152 20.02 -0.18 11.59
C LYS A 152 18.83 0.76 11.80
N VAL A 153 18.11 0.56 12.90
CA VAL A 153 16.97 1.41 13.29
C VAL A 153 17.18 1.87 14.73
N ASN A 154 17.10 3.17 14.96
CA ASN A 154 17.27 3.76 16.27
C ASN A 154 16.35 4.96 16.48
N GLY A 155 15.75 5.05 17.66
CA GLY A 155 14.90 6.17 18.03
C GLY A 155 13.49 5.77 18.43
N ASN A 156 12.59 6.72 18.39
CA ASN A 156 11.19 6.56 18.78
C ASN A 156 10.24 7.19 17.74
N VAL A 157 9.06 6.63 17.67
CA VAL A 157 7.96 7.13 16.84
C VAL A 157 6.74 7.37 17.70
N CYS A 158 6.12 8.54 17.55
CA CYS A 158 4.84 8.83 18.15
C CYS A 158 3.73 8.70 17.10
N SER A 159 2.76 7.85 17.38
CA SER A 159 1.56 7.75 16.55
C SER A 159 0.56 8.84 16.92
N THR A 160 0.03 9.54 15.94
CA THR A 160 -1.03 10.54 16.15
C THR A 160 -2.44 9.96 16.11
N LYS A 161 -2.55 8.66 15.79
CA LYS A 161 -3.81 7.92 15.76
C LYS A 161 -3.58 6.50 16.24
N PRO A 162 -4.61 5.82 16.77
CA PRO A 162 -4.51 4.42 17.16
C PRO A 162 -3.99 3.55 16.02
N LEU A 163 -3.04 2.68 16.34
CA LEU A 163 -2.48 1.68 15.41
C LEU A 163 -3.13 0.34 15.64
N SER A 164 -3.30 -0.45 14.58
CA SER A 164 -3.72 -1.85 14.66
C SER A 164 -2.55 -2.75 14.26
N TYR A 165 -2.20 -3.67 15.13
CA TYR A 165 -1.20 -4.71 14.85
C TYR A 165 -1.83 -6.08 15.05
N GLN A 166 -1.86 -6.91 14.02
CA GLN A 166 -2.48 -8.25 14.02
C GLN A 166 -3.92 -8.26 14.56
N GLY A 167 -4.70 -7.20 14.29
CA GLY A 167 -6.06 -7.07 14.79
C GLY A 167 -6.18 -6.53 16.22
N THR A 168 -5.07 -6.30 16.90
CA THR A 168 -5.03 -5.64 18.22
C THR A 168 -4.87 -4.14 18.01
N LEU A 169 -5.76 -3.35 18.63
CA LEU A 169 -5.64 -1.90 18.67
C LEU A 169 -4.57 -1.52 19.69
N ILE A 170 -3.52 -0.84 19.25
CA ILE A 170 -2.49 -0.27 20.12
C ILE A 170 -2.91 1.17 20.42
N GLN A 171 -3.13 1.45 21.70
CA GLN A 171 -3.40 2.78 22.24
C GLN A 171 -2.32 3.11 23.26
N ASP A 172 -1.94 4.39 23.36
CA ASP A 172 -1.02 4.89 24.40
C ASP A 172 -1.63 4.75 25.81
#